data_6a0f1c69fb6eb1f2309e09c90de074e4
#
_entry.id   6a0f1c69fb6eb1f2309e09c90de074e4
#
_cell.length_a   1.000
_cell.length_b   1.000
_cell.length_c   1.000
_cell.angle_alpha   90.00
_cell.angle_beta   90.00
_cell.angle_gamma   90.00
#
_symmetry.space_group_name_H-M   'P 1'
#
loop_
_entity.id
_entity.type
_entity.pdbx_description
1 polymer ?
#
loop_
_entity_poly.entity_id
_entity_poly.type
_entity_poly.pdbx_seq_one_letter_code
_entity_poly.pdbx_strand_id
1 'polypeptide(L)'
;MRYVTFYMSICAAFCCQFLSIPLFAQQQKVDTTHTYFIPEVTVSDIYQTREVRSTAPLQLFSKEALKNLHALQVSDAVKHFAGVTVKDYGGIGGLKTVSIRSLGAQHTAVGYDGIAITDCQTGQIDIGRFSLDNVDQLSLSNGQSDNIFQPARFFASAGILDIQTLTPRFEKGKRTNISAAFKTGSWGLVNPSILLEQQLSPQWTVSANGEWMSSDGQYPYTLRYGNAADDLDFT
;
A
#
# COMPACT_ATOMS: atom_id res chain seq x y z
N MET A 1 -44.74 -26.34 -18.55
CA MET A 1 -44.92 -26.27 -17.09
C MET A 1 -44.30 -27.45 -16.30
N ARG A 2 -44.17 -28.67 -16.85
CA ARG A 2 -43.62 -29.83 -16.09
C ARG A 2 -42.09 -29.78 -15.86
N TYR A 3 -41.33 -29.05 -16.63
CA TYR A 3 -39.86 -28.95 -16.45
C TYR A 3 -39.46 -27.93 -15.38
N VAL A 4 -40.21 -26.86 -15.19
CA VAL A 4 -39.93 -25.81 -14.19
C VAL A 4 -40.14 -26.36 -12.75
N THR A 5 -41.14 -27.19 -12.54
CA THR A 5 -41.37 -27.82 -11.25
C THR A 5 -40.31 -28.88 -10.90
N PHE A 6 -39.73 -29.55 -11.89
CA PHE A 6 -38.66 -30.51 -11.69
C PHE A 6 -37.34 -29.83 -11.27
N TYR A 7 -36.96 -28.72 -11.91
CA TYR A 7 -35.76 -27.92 -11.52
C TYR A 7 -35.91 -27.23 -10.16
N MET A 8 -37.10 -26.74 -9.83
CA MET A 8 -37.37 -26.18 -8.50
C MET A 8 -37.26 -27.26 -7.39
N SER A 9 -37.67 -28.50 -7.66
CA SER A 9 -37.54 -29.59 -6.69
C SER A 9 -36.09 -30.01 -6.46
N ILE A 10 -35.26 -29.99 -7.49
CA ILE A 10 -33.82 -30.30 -7.39
C ILE A 10 -33.07 -29.19 -6.64
N CYS A 11 -33.35 -27.90 -6.91
CA CYS A 11 -32.77 -26.80 -6.16
C CYS A 11 -33.17 -26.82 -4.67
N ALA A 12 -34.41 -27.13 -4.35
CA ALA A 12 -34.87 -27.25 -2.97
C ALA A 12 -34.19 -28.41 -2.22
N ALA A 13 -33.97 -29.55 -2.89
CA ALA A 13 -33.26 -30.69 -2.31
C ALA A 13 -31.77 -30.39 -2.07
N PHE A 14 -31.12 -29.59 -2.96
CA PHE A 14 -29.76 -29.22 -2.81
C PHE A 14 -29.55 -28.16 -1.70
N CYS A 15 -30.50 -27.25 -1.51
CA CYS A 15 -30.50 -26.30 -0.40
C CYS A 15 -30.66 -26.95 0.97
N CYS A 16 -31.47 -28.00 1.08
CA CYS A 16 -31.67 -28.72 2.35
C CYS A 16 -30.44 -29.51 2.80
N GLN A 17 -29.57 -29.94 1.89
CA GLN A 17 -28.34 -30.65 2.27
C GLN A 17 -27.26 -29.74 2.89
N PHE A 18 -27.31 -28.41 2.65
CA PHE A 18 -26.38 -27.47 3.27
C PHE A 18 -26.79 -26.99 4.67
N LEU A 19 -28.05 -27.27 5.10
CA LEU A 19 -28.54 -26.86 6.43
C LEU A 19 -28.27 -27.87 7.56
N SER A 20 -27.64 -29.01 7.27
CA SER A 20 -27.31 -30.03 8.27
C SER A 20 -25.85 -30.02 8.70
N ILE A 21 -25.24 -28.84 8.83
CA ILE A 21 -23.93 -28.71 9.49
C ILE A 21 -24.24 -28.78 11.00
N PRO A 22 -23.83 -29.84 11.71
CA PRO A 22 -24.00 -29.88 13.15
C PRO A 22 -23.13 -28.75 13.76
N LEU A 23 -23.79 -27.83 14.41
CA LEU A 23 -23.13 -26.81 15.25
C LEU A 23 -22.55 -27.54 16.46
N PHE A 24 -21.32 -28.03 16.35
CA PHE A 24 -20.53 -28.40 17.51
C PHE A 24 -20.16 -27.13 18.25
N ALA A 25 -21.00 -26.74 19.21
CA ALA A 25 -20.60 -25.80 20.22
C ALA A 25 -19.48 -26.47 21.03
N GLN A 26 -18.23 -26.11 20.71
CA GLN A 26 -17.08 -26.46 21.56
C GLN A 26 -17.27 -25.71 22.88
N GLN A 27 -17.77 -26.46 23.88
CA GLN A 27 -17.63 -26.05 25.28
C GLN A 27 -16.14 -26.07 25.61
N GLN A 28 -15.48 -24.93 25.43
CA GLN A 28 -14.12 -24.72 25.87
C GLN A 28 -14.18 -24.72 27.41
N LYS A 29 -13.80 -25.86 27.99
CA LYS A 29 -13.61 -25.98 29.43
C LYS A 29 -12.45 -25.05 29.80
N VAL A 30 -12.79 -23.90 30.35
CA VAL A 30 -11.79 -22.97 30.88
C VAL A 30 -11.17 -23.65 32.10
N ASP A 31 -9.98 -24.18 31.92
CA ASP A 31 -9.20 -24.77 32.99
C ASP A 31 -8.52 -23.62 33.75
N THR A 32 -9.13 -23.18 34.83
CA THR A 32 -8.71 -22.04 35.66
C THR A 32 -7.52 -22.38 36.55
N THR A 33 -6.94 -23.58 36.45
CA THR A 33 -5.86 -24.03 37.35
C THR A 33 -4.47 -23.99 36.72
N HIS A 34 -4.31 -23.65 35.45
CA HIS A 34 -3.01 -23.46 34.86
C HIS A 34 -2.56 -22.00 34.98
N THR A 35 -1.75 -21.71 35.97
CA THR A 35 -0.98 -20.47 36.06
C THR A 35 0.04 -20.51 34.92
N TYR A 36 -0.22 -19.86 33.80
CA TYR A 36 0.78 -19.64 32.77
C TYR A 36 1.80 -18.64 33.32
N PHE A 37 3.00 -19.12 33.61
CA PHE A 37 4.13 -18.23 33.84
C PHE A 37 4.44 -17.58 32.51
N ILE A 38 4.01 -16.36 32.28
CA ILE A 38 4.46 -15.55 31.15
C ILE A 38 5.87 -15.08 31.55
N PRO A 39 6.93 -15.60 30.88
CA PRO A 39 8.27 -15.09 31.15
C PRO A 39 8.24 -13.60 30.80
N GLU A 40 8.73 -12.80 31.73
CA GLU A 40 8.93 -11.36 31.52
C GLU A 40 9.80 -11.20 30.29
N VAL A 41 9.20 -10.74 29.19
CA VAL A 41 9.94 -10.37 28.00
C VAL A 41 10.59 -9.04 28.29
N THR A 42 11.79 -9.08 28.86
CA THR A 42 12.63 -7.90 28.97
C THR A 42 13.07 -7.53 27.57
N VAL A 43 12.33 -6.67 26.91
CA VAL A 43 12.77 -6.05 25.64
C VAL A 43 13.89 -5.08 25.99
N SER A 44 15.12 -5.57 26.08
CA SER A 44 16.32 -4.78 26.36
C SER A 44 16.94 -4.19 25.09
N ASP A 45 16.21 -4.20 23.98
CA ASP A 45 16.72 -3.62 22.75
C ASP A 45 16.22 -2.18 22.64
N ILE A 46 17.11 -1.24 23.02
CA ILE A 46 16.96 0.17 22.70
C ILE A 46 17.30 0.32 21.21
N TYR A 47 16.48 -0.29 20.34
CA TYR A 47 16.48 0.07 18.94
C TYR A 47 15.91 1.48 18.84
N GLN A 48 16.82 2.44 18.89
CA GLN A 48 16.45 3.79 18.47
C GLN A 48 16.01 3.68 17.01
N THR A 49 14.75 3.98 16.78
CA THR A 49 14.21 4.01 15.42
C THR A 49 15.07 4.93 14.58
N ARG A 50 15.18 4.64 13.28
CA ARG A 50 15.95 5.47 12.33
C ARG A 50 15.54 6.95 12.40
N GLU A 51 14.28 7.21 12.73
CA GLU A 51 13.73 8.55 12.94
C GLU A 51 14.43 9.31 14.08
N VAL A 52 14.71 8.63 15.19
CA VAL A 52 15.37 9.24 16.36
C VAL A 52 16.86 9.48 16.10
N ARG A 53 17.49 8.68 15.25
CA ARG A 53 18.92 8.82 14.91
C ARG A 53 19.17 9.84 13.81
N SER A 54 18.16 10.23 13.06
CA SER A 54 18.31 11.16 11.95
C SER A 54 18.58 12.59 12.47
N THR A 55 19.58 13.25 11.92
CA THR A 55 19.86 14.66 12.21
C THR A 55 18.87 15.60 11.53
N ALA A 56 18.24 15.14 10.42
CA ALA A 56 17.17 15.85 9.74
C ALA A 56 15.80 15.27 10.14
N PRO A 57 14.72 16.08 10.14
CA PRO A 57 13.38 15.58 10.39
C PRO A 57 13.00 14.49 9.39
N LEU A 58 12.92 13.26 9.86
CA LEU A 58 12.58 12.06 9.09
C LEU A 58 11.24 11.52 9.57
N GLN A 59 10.33 11.25 8.63
CA GLN A 59 9.10 10.52 8.85
C GLN A 59 9.19 9.19 8.10
N LEU A 60 8.72 8.12 8.71
CA LEU A 60 8.91 6.78 8.18
C LEU A 60 7.63 5.95 8.35
N PHE A 61 7.22 5.29 7.28
CA PHE A 61 6.23 4.21 7.33
C PHE A 61 6.91 2.90 7.02
N SER A 62 6.85 1.97 7.99
CA SER A 62 7.25 0.59 7.78
C SER A 62 6.19 -0.17 6.98
N LYS A 63 6.54 -1.35 6.50
CA LYS A 63 5.62 -2.24 5.79
C LYS A 63 4.33 -2.52 6.57
N GLU A 64 4.43 -2.71 7.89
CA GLU A 64 3.30 -2.95 8.77
C GLU A 64 2.40 -1.71 8.84
N ALA A 65 2.99 -0.53 8.98
CA ALA A 65 2.26 0.74 8.99
C ALA A 65 1.55 0.96 7.63
N LEU A 66 2.24 0.71 6.51
CA LEU A 66 1.67 0.84 5.17
C LEU A 66 0.48 -0.09 4.94
N LYS A 67 0.55 -1.33 5.42
CA LYS A 67 -0.58 -2.27 5.36
C LYS A 67 -1.81 -1.77 6.11
N ASN A 68 -1.61 -1.15 7.27
CA ASN A 68 -2.69 -0.63 8.10
C ASN A 68 -3.35 0.62 7.50
N LEU A 69 -2.67 1.32 6.60
CA LEU A 69 -3.25 2.47 5.88
C LEU A 69 -4.27 2.06 4.82
N HIS A 70 -4.31 0.79 4.41
CA HIS A 70 -5.18 0.26 3.36
C HIS A 70 -5.08 1.07 2.05
N ALA A 71 -3.92 1.69 1.80
CA ALA A 71 -3.65 2.47 0.62
C ALA A 71 -3.39 1.57 -0.59
N LEU A 72 -3.81 2.01 -1.78
CA LEU A 72 -3.60 1.26 -3.01
C LEU A 72 -2.23 1.56 -3.62
N GLN A 73 -1.86 2.83 -3.64
CA GLN A 73 -0.67 3.36 -4.29
C GLN A 73 0.19 4.14 -3.30
N VAL A 74 1.44 4.35 -3.64
CA VAL A 74 2.36 5.19 -2.85
C VAL A 74 1.79 6.60 -2.67
N SER A 75 1.12 7.15 -3.68
CA SER A 75 0.46 8.46 -3.60
C SER A 75 -0.56 8.57 -2.46
N ASP A 76 -1.26 7.48 -2.15
CA ASP A 76 -2.26 7.48 -1.07
C ASP A 76 -1.58 7.42 0.29
N ALA A 77 -0.53 6.61 0.43
CA ALA A 77 0.25 6.53 1.66
C ALA A 77 0.96 7.86 1.98
N VAL A 78 1.50 8.54 0.97
CA VAL A 78 2.24 9.80 1.12
C VAL A 78 1.37 10.94 1.68
N LYS A 79 0.06 10.91 1.45
CA LYS A 79 -0.90 11.88 2.03
C LYS A 79 -0.90 11.89 3.56
N HIS A 80 -0.45 10.81 4.19
CA HIS A 80 -0.39 10.68 5.64
C HIS A 80 0.88 11.25 6.27
N PHE A 81 1.87 11.65 5.47
CA PHE A 81 3.03 12.38 5.99
C PHE A 81 2.69 13.82 6.33
N ALA A 82 3.20 14.30 7.45
CA ALA A 82 3.00 15.67 7.87
C ALA A 82 3.72 16.65 6.92
N GLY A 83 3.02 17.70 6.51
CA GLY A 83 3.55 18.75 5.63
C GLY A 83 3.65 18.36 4.16
N VAL A 84 2.98 17.29 3.75
CA VAL A 84 2.92 16.84 2.36
C VAL A 84 1.58 17.20 1.75
N THR A 85 1.62 17.63 0.50
CA THR A 85 0.43 17.82 -0.34
C THR A 85 0.60 17.00 -1.62
N VAL A 86 -0.36 16.14 -1.88
CA VAL A 86 -0.45 15.39 -3.14
C VAL A 86 -1.48 16.08 -4.03
N LYS A 87 -1.05 16.50 -5.21
CA LYS A 87 -1.96 17.01 -6.25
C LYS A 87 -2.33 15.86 -7.16
N ASP A 88 -3.61 15.63 -7.32
CA ASP A 88 -4.19 14.59 -8.16
C ASP A 88 -4.85 15.25 -9.38
N TYR A 89 -4.44 14.86 -10.57
CA TYR A 89 -4.87 15.46 -11.85
C TYR A 89 -5.80 14.53 -12.65
N GLY A 90 -6.41 13.54 -12.02
CA GLY A 90 -7.34 12.68 -12.77
C GLY A 90 -7.75 11.39 -12.05
N GLY A 91 -7.62 11.32 -10.73
CA GLY A 91 -8.07 10.15 -9.96
C GLY A 91 -7.24 8.89 -10.24
N ILE A 92 -7.92 7.79 -10.51
CA ILE A 92 -7.26 6.51 -10.81
C ILE A 92 -6.63 6.58 -12.21
N GLY A 93 -5.31 6.34 -12.28
CA GLY A 93 -4.54 6.45 -13.53
C GLY A 93 -4.14 7.87 -13.93
N GLY A 94 -4.60 8.90 -13.21
CA GLY A 94 -4.16 10.28 -13.40
C GLY A 94 -2.79 10.56 -12.81
N LEU A 95 -2.17 11.62 -13.31
CA LEU A 95 -0.90 12.14 -12.80
C LEU A 95 -1.06 12.56 -11.33
N LYS A 96 -0.19 12.07 -10.45
CA LYS A 96 -0.15 12.45 -9.05
C LYS A 96 1.23 12.97 -8.67
N THR A 97 1.30 14.22 -8.27
CA THR A 97 2.56 14.86 -7.88
C THR A 97 2.59 15.17 -6.39
N VAL A 98 3.78 15.08 -5.81
CA VAL A 98 4.00 15.36 -4.38
C VAL A 98 4.75 16.67 -4.20
N SER A 99 4.28 17.50 -3.28
CA SER A 99 5.01 18.69 -2.82
C SER A 99 5.15 18.68 -1.31
N ILE A 100 6.32 19.07 -0.83
CA ILE A 100 6.65 19.15 0.58
C ILE A 100 6.62 20.62 0.99
N ARG A 101 5.88 20.93 2.07
CA ARG A 101 5.73 22.29 2.61
C ARG A 101 5.36 23.33 1.56
N SER A 102 4.54 22.94 0.60
CA SER A 102 4.07 23.81 -0.50
C SER A 102 5.15 24.39 -1.39
N LEU A 103 6.36 23.84 -1.41
CA LEU A 103 7.48 24.33 -2.21
C LEU A 103 7.38 23.97 -3.70
N GLY A 104 6.38 23.16 -4.08
CA GLY A 104 6.22 22.68 -5.45
C GLY A 104 6.87 21.33 -5.70
N ALA A 105 6.27 20.57 -6.61
CA ALA A 105 6.70 19.19 -6.88
C ALA A 105 8.10 19.09 -7.51
N GLN A 106 8.53 20.12 -8.26
CA GLN A 106 9.86 20.20 -8.86
C GLN A 106 10.99 20.28 -7.83
N HIS A 107 10.69 20.71 -6.61
CA HIS A 107 11.65 20.82 -5.50
C HIS A 107 11.66 19.61 -4.57
N THR A 108 10.81 18.62 -4.85
CA THR A 108 10.75 17.36 -4.13
C THR A 108 11.50 16.29 -4.94
N ALA A 109 12.52 15.70 -4.36
CA ALA A 109 13.17 14.55 -4.96
C ALA A 109 12.40 13.28 -4.60
N VAL A 110 12.30 12.38 -5.56
CA VAL A 110 11.75 11.01 -5.35
C VAL A 110 12.87 10.02 -5.60
N GLY A 111 13.12 9.18 -4.62
CA GLY A 111 14.07 8.07 -4.68
C GLY A 111 13.33 6.74 -4.80
N TYR A 112 13.93 5.82 -5.53
CA TYR A 112 13.51 4.43 -5.60
C TYR A 112 14.74 3.56 -5.40
N ASP A 113 14.80 2.89 -4.26
CA ASP A 113 15.98 2.13 -3.81
C ASP A 113 17.29 2.96 -3.84
N GLY A 114 17.19 4.23 -3.43
CA GLY A 114 18.32 5.17 -3.41
C GLY A 114 18.66 5.80 -4.75
N ILE A 115 17.98 5.44 -5.83
CA ILE A 115 18.16 6.04 -7.17
C ILE A 115 17.19 7.19 -7.32
N ALA A 116 17.69 8.39 -7.65
CA ALA A 116 16.83 9.53 -7.91
C ALA A 116 16.07 9.34 -9.22
N ILE A 117 14.74 9.38 -9.14
CA ILE A 117 13.85 9.31 -10.28
C ILE A 117 13.30 10.70 -10.55
N THR A 118 13.32 11.12 -11.80
CA THR A 118 12.78 12.41 -12.23
C THR A 118 12.34 12.34 -13.69
N ASP A 119 11.32 13.09 -14.04
CA ASP A 119 11.01 13.35 -15.43
C ASP A 119 11.98 14.38 -15.99
N CYS A 120 12.56 14.10 -17.16
CA CYS A 120 13.56 14.96 -17.79
C CYS A 120 12.99 16.28 -18.29
N GLN A 121 11.70 16.36 -18.54
CA GLN A 121 11.03 17.55 -19.09
C GLN A 121 10.57 18.51 -18.00
N THR A 122 9.85 18.00 -17.00
CA THR A 122 9.16 18.81 -15.98
C THR A 122 9.90 18.81 -14.63
N GLY A 123 10.82 17.86 -14.43
CA GLY A 123 11.47 17.61 -13.16
C GLY A 123 10.57 17.05 -12.08
N GLN A 124 9.30 16.78 -12.38
CA GLN A 124 8.31 16.18 -11.50
C GLN A 124 8.22 14.69 -11.78
N ILE A 125 7.69 13.93 -10.84
CA ILE A 125 7.44 12.50 -11.00
C ILE A 125 6.01 12.18 -10.64
N ASP A 126 5.42 11.25 -11.40
CA ASP A 126 4.14 10.66 -11.07
C ASP A 126 4.31 9.58 -10.01
N ILE A 127 3.95 9.91 -8.77
CA ILE A 127 4.01 8.97 -7.65
C ILE A 127 2.81 7.98 -7.63
N GLY A 128 1.81 8.19 -8.48
CA GLY A 128 0.69 7.28 -8.66
C GLY A 128 1.05 5.99 -9.41
N ARG A 129 2.23 5.93 -10.02
CA ARG A 129 2.72 4.73 -10.73
C ARG A 129 3.29 3.66 -9.83
N PHE A 130 3.62 4.01 -8.58
CA PHE A 130 4.26 3.08 -7.67
C PHE A 130 3.22 2.34 -6.84
N SER A 131 3.20 1.01 -7.03
CA SER A 131 2.40 0.11 -6.20
C SER A 131 2.99 0.00 -4.80
N LEU A 132 2.13 -0.11 -3.79
CA LEU A 132 2.57 -0.39 -2.42
C LEU A 132 2.89 -1.87 -2.19
N ASP A 133 2.50 -2.77 -3.08
CA ASP A 133 2.64 -4.22 -2.87
C ASP A 133 4.10 -4.67 -2.82
N ASN A 134 5.00 -3.92 -3.47
CA ASN A 134 6.44 -4.18 -3.48
C ASN A 134 7.23 -3.20 -2.58
N VAL A 135 6.58 -2.43 -1.72
CA VAL A 135 7.25 -1.45 -0.85
C VAL A 135 7.44 -2.03 0.55
N ASP A 136 8.67 -1.96 1.05
CA ASP A 136 9.03 -2.33 2.43
C ASP A 136 8.96 -1.11 3.35
N GLN A 137 9.48 0.00 2.87
CA GLN A 137 9.56 1.22 3.64
C GLN A 137 9.34 2.45 2.75
N LEU A 138 8.60 3.41 3.27
CA LEU A 138 8.43 4.72 2.70
C LEU A 138 8.96 5.75 3.67
N SER A 139 9.91 6.58 3.26
CA SER A 139 10.49 7.60 4.11
C SER A 139 10.44 8.98 3.48
N LEU A 140 10.19 9.98 4.31
CA LEU A 140 10.20 11.38 3.95
C LEU A 140 11.21 12.12 4.82
N SER A 141 12.27 12.65 4.21
CA SER A 141 13.19 13.55 4.89
C SER A 141 12.97 14.98 4.44
N ASN A 142 12.92 15.89 5.41
CA ASN A 142 12.85 17.33 5.17
C ASN A 142 14.24 17.93 5.23
N GLY A 143 14.77 18.32 4.09
CA GLY A 143 16.15 18.80 3.96
C GLY A 143 17.12 17.68 3.60
N GLN A 144 18.39 17.86 3.97
CA GLN A 144 19.44 16.89 3.65
C GLN A 144 19.33 15.65 4.53
N SER A 145 19.48 14.49 3.90
CA SER A 145 19.58 13.20 4.60
C SER A 145 20.97 13.02 5.21
N ASP A 146 21.08 12.21 6.25
CA ASP A 146 22.35 11.82 6.89
C ASP A 146 23.22 10.93 5.99
N ASN A 147 22.67 10.43 4.90
CA ASN A 147 23.37 9.56 3.98
C ASN A 147 24.23 10.41 3.03
N ILE A 148 25.55 10.36 3.20
CA ILE A 148 26.50 11.06 2.32
C ILE A 148 26.63 10.40 0.94
N PHE A 149 26.25 9.13 0.79
CA PHE A 149 26.30 8.38 -0.46
C PHE A 149 24.96 8.45 -1.21
N GLN A 150 24.44 9.65 -1.40
CA GLN A 150 23.19 9.86 -2.11
C GLN A 150 23.42 10.66 -3.40
N PRO A 151 22.52 10.55 -4.40
CA PRO A 151 22.62 11.31 -5.63
C PRO A 151 22.63 12.82 -5.38
N ALA A 152 23.35 13.56 -6.21
CA ALA A 152 23.43 15.04 -6.10
C ALA A 152 22.05 15.71 -6.15
N ARG A 153 21.09 15.13 -6.84
CA ARG A 153 19.70 15.60 -6.90
C ARG A 153 19.05 15.66 -5.52
N PHE A 154 19.38 14.73 -4.63
CA PHE A 154 18.82 14.72 -3.27
C PHE A 154 19.33 15.90 -2.45
N PHE A 155 20.62 16.23 -2.58
CA PHE A 155 21.20 17.41 -1.92
C PHE A 155 20.60 18.73 -2.43
N ALA A 156 20.19 18.77 -3.70
CA ALA A 156 19.61 19.95 -4.32
C ALA A 156 18.10 20.10 -4.09
N SER A 157 17.47 19.20 -3.33
CA SER A 157 16.02 19.18 -3.13
C SER A 157 15.62 19.67 -1.76
N ALA A 158 14.44 20.27 -1.66
CA ALA A 158 13.89 20.76 -0.41
C ALA A 158 13.43 19.62 0.54
N GLY A 159 13.14 18.47 -0.03
CA GLY A 159 12.84 17.26 0.70
C GLY A 159 12.90 16.04 -0.22
N ILE A 160 13.06 14.88 0.38
CA ILE A 160 13.29 13.62 -0.31
C ILE A 160 12.23 12.63 0.14
N LEU A 161 11.45 12.14 -0.82
CA LEU A 161 10.57 10.97 -0.66
C LEU A 161 11.33 9.75 -1.17
N ASP A 162 11.72 8.82 -0.31
CA ASP A 162 12.45 7.61 -0.68
C ASP A 162 11.57 6.39 -0.51
N ILE A 163 11.45 5.62 -1.59
CA ILE A 163 10.66 4.39 -1.69
C ILE A 163 11.65 3.24 -1.67
N GLN A 164 11.61 2.41 -0.65
CA GLN A 164 12.46 1.22 -0.55
C GLN A 164 11.63 -0.02 -0.82
N THR A 165 12.08 -0.83 -1.76
CA THR A 165 11.39 -2.07 -2.13
C THR A 165 11.69 -3.20 -1.16
N LEU A 166 10.82 -4.19 -1.18
CA LEU A 166 10.97 -5.41 -0.39
C LEU A 166 12.27 -6.13 -0.74
N THR A 167 13.07 -6.38 0.28
CA THR A 167 14.20 -7.30 0.14
C THR A 167 13.70 -8.73 0.36
N PRO A 168 13.78 -9.60 -0.66
CA PRO A 168 13.29 -10.97 -0.55
C PRO A 168 13.95 -11.73 0.59
N ARG A 169 13.14 -12.34 1.47
CA ARG A 169 13.61 -13.23 2.54
C ARG A 169 13.01 -14.60 2.35
N PHE A 170 13.88 -15.61 2.28
CA PHE A 170 13.47 -16.98 2.05
C PHE A 170 13.59 -17.81 3.34
N GLU A 171 12.57 -18.61 3.63
CA GLU A 171 12.64 -19.61 4.70
C GLU A 171 13.61 -20.74 4.30
N LYS A 172 14.17 -21.43 5.31
CA LYS A 172 15.07 -22.54 5.07
C LYS A 172 14.42 -23.60 4.16
N GLY A 173 15.08 -23.87 3.03
CA GLY A 173 14.62 -24.85 2.04
C GLY A 173 13.67 -24.32 0.96
N LYS A 174 13.15 -23.08 1.09
CA LYS A 174 12.37 -22.44 0.03
C LYS A 174 13.25 -21.49 -0.77
N ARG A 175 13.10 -21.52 -2.09
CA ARG A 175 13.81 -20.64 -3.02
C ARG A 175 12.89 -19.72 -3.82
N THR A 176 11.59 -19.88 -3.63
CA THR A 176 10.58 -19.13 -4.37
C THR A 176 9.49 -18.69 -3.40
N ASN A 177 9.15 -17.39 -3.44
CA ASN A 177 7.99 -16.82 -2.80
C ASN A 177 7.07 -16.28 -3.88
N ILE A 178 5.78 -16.52 -3.71
CA ILE A 178 4.74 -15.99 -4.59
C ILE A 178 3.70 -15.34 -3.69
N SER A 179 3.44 -14.07 -3.94
CA SER A 179 2.38 -13.32 -3.26
C SER A 179 1.42 -12.79 -4.32
N ALA A 180 0.15 -13.08 -4.17
CA ALA A 180 -0.90 -12.54 -5.02
C ALA A 180 -1.90 -11.77 -4.15
N ALA A 181 -2.32 -10.60 -4.61
CA ALA A 181 -3.34 -9.82 -3.98
C ALA A 181 -4.40 -9.41 -5.00
N PHE A 182 -5.63 -9.31 -4.53
CA PHE A 182 -6.75 -8.83 -5.30
C PHE A 182 -7.46 -7.75 -4.48
N LYS A 183 -7.47 -6.52 -4.99
CA LYS A 183 -8.10 -5.39 -4.34
C LYS A 183 -9.28 -4.94 -5.19
N THR A 184 -10.36 -4.59 -4.55
CA THR A 184 -11.56 -4.07 -5.19
C THR A 184 -12.10 -2.89 -4.40
N GLY A 185 -12.82 -2.02 -5.02
CA GLY A 185 -13.33 -0.81 -4.38
C GLY A 185 -14.52 -0.21 -5.13
N SER A 186 -14.88 0.99 -4.72
CA SER A 186 -15.95 1.76 -5.36
C SER A 186 -15.62 2.05 -6.83
N TRP A 187 -16.65 2.36 -7.62
CA TRP A 187 -16.53 2.77 -9.04
C TRP A 187 -15.91 1.70 -9.93
N GLY A 188 -16.25 0.43 -9.69
CA GLY A 188 -15.75 -0.68 -10.48
C GLY A 188 -14.24 -0.89 -10.37
N LEU A 189 -13.60 -0.42 -9.29
CA LEU A 189 -12.18 -0.62 -9.10
C LEU A 189 -11.84 -2.11 -8.96
N VAL A 190 -10.95 -2.56 -9.84
CA VAL A 190 -10.37 -3.91 -9.83
C VAL A 190 -8.87 -3.78 -9.97
N ASN A 191 -8.13 -4.34 -9.01
CA ASN A 191 -6.68 -4.23 -8.94
C ASN A 191 -6.06 -5.57 -8.50
N PRO A 192 -5.86 -6.53 -9.44
CA PRO A 192 -5.04 -7.70 -9.21
C PRO A 192 -3.55 -7.34 -9.23
N SER A 193 -2.79 -7.92 -8.32
CA SER A 193 -1.33 -7.82 -8.29
C SER A 193 -0.68 -9.14 -7.97
N ILE A 194 0.54 -9.34 -8.47
CA ILE A 194 1.35 -10.52 -8.23
C ILE A 194 2.81 -10.10 -8.01
N LEU A 195 3.41 -10.62 -6.97
CA LEU A 195 4.83 -10.48 -6.66
C LEU A 195 5.48 -11.87 -6.67
N LEU A 196 6.47 -12.03 -7.52
CA LEU A 196 7.27 -13.25 -7.64
C LEU A 196 8.68 -12.94 -7.17
N GLU A 197 9.18 -13.74 -6.25
CA GLU A 197 10.54 -13.63 -5.74
C GLU A 197 11.23 -14.98 -5.88
N GLN A 198 12.42 -14.99 -6.47
CA GLN A 198 13.17 -16.20 -6.70
C GLN A 198 14.63 -16.05 -6.29
N GLN A 199 15.13 -16.98 -5.51
CA GLN A 199 16.54 -17.11 -5.23
C GLN A 199 17.20 -18.00 -6.28
N LEU A 200 17.98 -17.39 -7.17
CA LEU A 200 18.74 -18.12 -8.21
C LEU A 200 20.00 -18.77 -7.62
N SER A 201 20.68 -18.06 -6.72
CA SER A 201 21.84 -18.54 -6.00
C SER A 201 21.90 -17.94 -4.60
N PRO A 202 22.80 -18.36 -3.71
CA PRO A 202 22.98 -17.72 -2.40
C PRO A 202 23.28 -16.23 -2.46
N GLN A 203 23.77 -15.74 -3.61
CA GLN A 203 24.19 -14.36 -3.83
C GLN A 203 23.22 -13.58 -4.74
N TRP A 204 22.34 -14.28 -5.48
CA TRP A 204 21.47 -13.66 -6.45
C TRP A 204 20.00 -13.96 -6.16
N THR A 205 19.23 -12.91 -6.00
CA THR A 205 17.77 -12.97 -5.90
C THR A 205 17.15 -12.10 -6.99
N VAL A 206 16.04 -12.55 -7.54
CA VAL A 206 15.27 -11.81 -8.54
C VAL A 206 13.86 -11.64 -8.02
N SER A 207 13.34 -10.44 -8.12
CA SER A 207 11.93 -10.14 -7.83
C SER A 207 11.28 -9.53 -9.07
N ALA A 208 10.03 -9.93 -9.32
CA ALA A 208 9.20 -9.37 -10.38
C ALA A 208 7.84 -9.05 -9.80
N ASN A 209 7.38 -7.82 -10.01
CA ASN A 209 6.06 -7.35 -9.62
C ASN A 209 5.24 -7.00 -10.86
N GLY A 210 4.00 -7.50 -10.90
CA GLY A 210 3.02 -7.14 -11.91
C GLY A 210 1.73 -6.70 -11.25
N GLU A 211 1.19 -5.57 -11.72
CA GLU A 211 -0.07 -5.00 -11.24
C GLU A 211 -0.90 -4.53 -12.44
N TRP A 212 -2.19 -4.76 -12.36
CA TRP A 212 -3.15 -4.21 -13.31
C TRP A 212 -4.27 -3.52 -12.55
N MET A 213 -4.61 -2.30 -12.98
CA MET A 213 -5.66 -1.53 -12.34
C MET A 213 -6.66 -1.05 -13.37
N SER A 214 -7.94 -1.25 -13.08
CA SER A 214 -9.05 -0.76 -13.88
C SER A 214 -10.13 -0.18 -12.98
N SER A 215 -10.76 0.90 -13.44
CA SER A 215 -11.89 1.54 -12.78
C SER A 215 -12.76 2.23 -13.81
N ASP A 216 -14.06 2.26 -13.60
CA ASP A 216 -15.00 2.94 -14.50
C ASP A 216 -14.85 4.47 -14.46
N GLY A 217 -14.33 5.02 -13.35
CA GLY A 217 -14.12 6.45 -13.18
C GLY A 217 -15.41 7.29 -13.13
N GLN A 218 -16.56 6.66 -13.09
CA GLN A 218 -17.87 7.32 -13.06
C GLN A 218 -18.27 7.59 -11.62
N TYR A 219 -17.81 8.70 -11.07
CA TYR A 219 -18.25 9.13 -9.73
C TYR A 219 -19.08 10.40 -9.83
N PRO A 220 -20.20 10.46 -9.09
CA PRO A 220 -21.06 11.65 -9.06
C PRO A 220 -20.33 12.81 -8.41
N TYR A 221 -20.48 14.00 -8.95
CA TYR A 221 -19.94 15.23 -8.39
C TYR A 221 -20.89 16.39 -8.62
N THR A 222 -20.89 17.34 -7.71
CA THR A 222 -21.69 18.57 -7.78
C THR A 222 -20.77 19.75 -8.05
N LEU A 223 -21.00 20.46 -9.14
CA LEU A 223 -20.34 21.74 -9.40
C LEU A 223 -21.13 22.86 -8.73
N ARG A 224 -20.49 23.56 -7.79
CA ARG A 224 -21.08 24.71 -7.09
C ARG A 224 -20.56 26.02 -7.68
N TYR A 225 -21.44 26.81 -8.23
CA TYR A 225 -21.11 28.10 -8.87
C TYR A 225 -21.42 29.32 -7.98
N GLY A 226 -21.39 29.17 -6.68
CA GLY A 226 -21.58 30.30 -5.75
C GLY A 226 -23.01 30.63 -5.37
N ASN A 227 -24.00 30.27 -6.19
CA ASN A 227 -25.42 30.36 -5.85
C ASN A 227 -26.06 28.98 -5.90
N ALA A 228 -26.80 28.62 -4.88
CA ALA A 228 -27.41 27.27 -4.78
C ALA A 228 -28.39 26.95 -5.94
N ALA A 229 -28.84 27.94 -6.70
CA ALA A 229 -29.71 27.76 -7.86
C ALA A 229 -28.95 27.33 -9.14
N ASP A 230 -27.62 27.48 -9.15
CA ASP A 230 -26.76 27.21 -10.30
C ASP A 230 -25.92 25.92 -10.10
N ASP A 231 -26.16 25.15 -9.04
CA ASP A 231 -25.47 23.90 -8.77
C ASP A 231 -25.92 22.84 -9.80
N LEU A 232 -24.96 22.22 -10.46
CA LEU A 232 -25.17 21.15 -11.42
C LEU A 232 -24.71 19.80 -10.83
N ASP A 233 -25.64 18.85 -10.75
CA ASP A 233 -25.37 17.49 -10.33
C ASP A 233 -25.08 16.59 -11.54
N PHE A 234 -23.97 15.85 -11.50
CA PHE A 234 -23.56 14.87 -12.51
C PHE A 234 -23.53 13.48 -11.87
N THR A 235 -24.41 12.61 -12.32
CA THR A 235 -24.56 11.21 -11.88
C THR A 235 -24.16 10.24 -12.97
#